data_ef395692831f4590d8db4946c555199c
#
_entry.id   ef395692831f4590d8db4946c555199c
#
_cell.length_a   1.000
_cell.length_b   1.000
_cell.length_c   1.000
_cell.angle_alpha   90.00
_cell.angle_beta   90.00
_cell.angle_gamma   90.00
#
_symmetry.space_group_name_H-M   'P 1'
#
loop_
_entity.id
_entity.type
_entity.pdbx_description
1 polymer ?
#
loop_
_entity_poly.entity_id
_entity_poly.type
_entity_poly.pdbx_seq_one_letter_code
_entity_poly.pdbx_strand_id
1 'polypeptide(L)'
;MDFSLTMEQDILRKSVRDFAEKEIKPRAQELDEKEEFSYETCRQMADLGLFGMFVSEAYGGQGLDYISYIIAVEEIARVDGSHAATIAAGNSLGIGPLYYYASEEQKRKYLPKLCSGEMLWGFGLTEPNAGSDAGNTQTTAVLDGNEWV
;
A
#
# COMPACT_ATOMS: atom_id res chain seq x y z
N MET A 1 24.63 2.87 18.63
CA MET A 1 23.32 2.81 17.98
C MET A 1 23.21 1.39 17.44
N ASP A 2 22.19 0.64 17.82
CA ASP A 2 21.99 -0.74 17.37
C ASP A 2 20.99 -0.70 16.18
N PHE A 3 21.37 -1.29 15.06
CA PHE A 3 20.56 -1.41 13.84
C PHE A 3 20.10 -2.86 13.59
N SER A 4 20.25 -3.74 14.60
CA SER A 4 19.79 -5.11 14.50
C SER A 4 18.27 -5.14 14.43
N LEU A 5 17.74 -6.03 13.59
CA LEU A 5 16.31 -6.29 13.53
C LEU A 5 15.86 -7.09 14.75
N THR A 6 14.59 -6.95 15.09
CA THR A 6 13.95 -7.86 16.05
C THR A 6 13.75 -9.25 15.42
N MET A 7 13.46 -10.24 16.25
CA MET A 7 13.19 -11.59 15.78
C MET A 7 11.95 -11.63 14.88
N GLU A 8 10.91 -10.85 15.21
CA GLU A 8 9.70 -10.74 14.39
C GLU A 8 10.00 -10.11 13.03
N GLN A 9 10.81 -9.04 13.00
CA GLN A 9 11.23 -8.39 11.75
C GLN A 9 12.08 -9.31 10.88
N ASP A 10 12.95 -10.14 11.46
CA ASP A 10 13.72 -11.15 10.72
C ASP A 10 12.84 -12.28 10.16
N ILE A 11 11.81 -12.70 10.89
CA ILE A 11 10.83 -13.68 10.41
C ILE A 11 10.03 -13.08 9.24
N LEU A 12 9.52 -11.85 9.40
CA LEU A 12 8.82 -11.14 8.34
C LEU A 12 9.68 -11.01 7.08
N ARG A 13 10.94 -10.57 7.23
CA ARG A 13 11.90 -10.46 6.12
C ARG A 13 12.02 -11.77 5.34
N LYS A 14 12.22 -12.89 6.03
CA LYS A 14 12.33 -14.21 5.41
C LYS A 14 11.05 -14.61 4.69
N SER A 15 9.91 -14.42 5.33
CA SER A 15 8.60 -14.74 4.76
C SER A 15 8.31 -13.96 3.48
N VAL A 16 8.54 -12.64 3.51
CA VAL A 16 8.33 -11.78 2.33
C VAL A 16 9.33 -12.11 1.22
N ARG A 17 10.60 -12.38 1.56
CA ARG A 17 11.61 -12.80 0.60
C ARG A 17 11.22 -14.10 -0.11
N ASP A 18 10.83 -15.12 0.65
CA ASP A 18 10.42 -16.41 0.11
C ASP A 18 9.20 -16.27 -0.82
N PHE A 19 8.24 -15.46 -0.42
CA PHE A 19 7.08 -15.12 -1.27
C PHE A 19 7.52 -14.41 -2.56
N ALA A 20 8.35 -13.38 -2.47
CA ALA A 20 8.80 -12.61 -3.63
C ALA A 20 9.55 -13.48 -4.66
N GLU A 21 10.48 -14.33 -4.18
CA GLU A 21 11.24 -15.23 -5.04
C GLU A 21 10.37 -16.32 -5.69
N LYS A 22 9.34 -16.78 -5.00
CA LYS A 22 8.50 -17.89 -5.44
C LYS A 22 7.32 -17.44 -6.31
N GLU A 23 6.65 -16.37 -5.95
CA GLU A 23 5.39 -15.97 -6.57
C GLU A 23 5.54 -14.76 -7.51
N ILE A 24 6.44 -13.81 -7.22
CA ILE A 24 6.61 -12.59 -8.03
C ILE A 24 7.67 -12.81 -9.12
N LYS A 25 8.86 -13.23 -8.74
CA LYS A 25 10.02 -13.35 -9.64
C LYS A 25 9.75 -14.11 -10.94
N PRO A 26 9.05 -15.27 -10.92
CA PRO A 26 8.78 -16.02 -12.15
C PRO A 26 7.88 -15.29 -13.16
N ARG A 27 7.10 -14.31 -12.69
CA ARG A 27 6.09 -13.59 -13.48
C ARG A 27 6.51 -12.17 -13.85
N ALA A 28 7.49 -11.60 -13.14
CA ALA A 28 7.83 -10.18 -13.25
C ALA A 28 8.18 -9.76 -14.68
N GLN A 29 9.03 -10.55 -15.36
CA GLN A 29 9.43 -10.25 -16.75
C GLN A 29 8.24 -10.31 -17.71
N GLU A 30 7.40 -11.33 -17.62
CA GLU A 30 6.23 -11.48 -18.49
C GLU A 30 5.22 -10.36 -18.32
N LEU A 31 4.97 -9.93 -17.07
CA LEU A 31 4.08 -8.83 -16.75
C LEU A 31 4.60 -7.50 -17.28
N ASP A 32 5.91 -7.26 -17.18
CA ASP A 32 6.57 -6.08 -17.72
C ASP A 32 6.48 -6.03 -19.25
N GLU A 33 6.82 -7.15 -19.94
CA GLU A 33 6.72 -7.24 -21.40
C GLU A 33 5.30 -7.06 -21.95
N LYS A 34 4.28 -7.50 -21.18
CA LYS A 34 2.87 -7.37 -21.55
C LYS A 34 2.21 -6.06 -21.10
N GLU A 35 2.93 -5.24 -20.30
CA GLU A 35 2.38 -4.04 -19.67
C GLU A 35 1.11 -4.35 -18.83
N GLU A 36 1.10 -5.48 -18.12
CA GLU A 36 -0.05 -5.97 -17.37
C GLU A 36 0.12 -5.77 -15.86
N PHE A 37 -0.96 -5.35 -15.20
CA PHE A 37 -1.03 -5.27 -13.74
C PHE A 37 -1.53 -6.59 -13.14
N SER A 38 -0.78 -7.18 -12.20
CA SER A 38 -1.12 -8.46 -11.59
C SER A 38 -2.06 -8.32 -10.39
N TYR A 39 -3.36 -8.35 -10.62
CA TYR A 39 -4.36 -8.42 -9.54
C TYR A 39 -4.25 -9.69 -8.70
N GLU A 40 -3.84 -10.80 -9.30
CA GLU A 40 -3.64 -12.07 -8.59
C GLU A 40 -2.54 -11.93 -7.54
N THR A 41 -1.37 -11.42 -7.93
CA THR A 41 -0.25 -11.23 -7.00
C THR A 41 -0.60 -10.19 -5.92
N CYS A 42 -1.39 -9.15 -6.26
CA CYS A 42 -1.89 -8.19 -5.27
C CYS A 42 -2.75 -8.87 -4.20
N ARG A 43 -3.61 -9.82 -4.58
CA ARG A 43 -4.40 -10.61 -3.61
C ARG A 43 -3.50 -11.47 -2.73
N GLN A 44 -2.52 -12.14 -3.31
CA GLN A 44 -1.54 -12.94 -2.54
C GLN A 44 -0.73 -12.06 -1.56
N MET A 45 -0.34 -10.84 -1.97
CA MET A 45 0.30 -9.86 -1.08
C MET A 45 -0.64 -9.42 0.05
N ALA A 46 -1.94 -9.25 -0.23
CA ALA A 46 -2.94 -8.95 0.79
C ALA A 46 -3.14 -10.11 1.77
N ASP A 47 -3.22 -11.35 1.28
CA ASP A 47 -3.33 -12.56 2.10
C ASP A 47 -2.11 -12.72 3.03
N LEU A 48 -0.95 -12.25 2.61
CA LEU A 48 0.28 -12.19 3.42
C LEU A 48 0.31 -10.98 4.39
N GLY A 49 -0.72 -10.14 4.38
CA GLY A 49 -0.84 -8.97 5.25
C GLY A 49 0.02 -7.77 4.83
N LEU A 50 0.42 -7.68 3.56
CA LEU A 50 1.29 -6.60 3.07
C LEU A 50 0.53 -5.29 2.75
N PHE A 51 -0.81 -5.29 2.85
CA PHE A 51 -1.63 -4.08 2.85
C PHE A 51 -2.12 -3.78 4.27
N GLY A 52 -2.12 -2.49 4.65
CA GLY A 52 -2.49 -2.08 6.00
C GLY A 52 -1.49 -2.49 7.08
N MET A 53 -0.21 -2.63 6.77
CA MET A 53 0.81 -3.15 7.69
C MET A 53 0.86 -2.39 9.01
N PHE A 54 0.77 -1.05 8.99
CA PHE A 54 0.78 -0.20 10.18
C PHE A 54 -0.62 0.18 10.69
N VAL A 55 -1.66 -0.27 10.02
CA VAL A 55 -3.05 -0.03 10.45
C VAL A 55 -3.38 -0.95 11.61
N SER A 56 -4.11 -0.42 12.61
CA SER A 56 -4.58 -1.21 13.74
C SER A 56 -5.45 -2.40 13.28
N GLU A 57 -5.34 -3.52 14.00
CA GLU A 57 -6.17 -4.71 13.81
C GLU A 57 -7.67 -4.40 13.91
N ALA A 58 -8.06 -3.36 14.68
CA ALA A 58 -9.45 -2.90 14.80
C ALA A 58 -10.07 -2.47 13.45
N TYR A 59 -9.23 -2.18 12.45
CA TYR A 59 -9.63 -1.83 11.08
C TYR A 59 -9.17 -2.85 10.05
N GLY A 60 -8.76 -4.04 10.47
CA GLY A 60 -8.31 -5.11 9.58
C GLY A 60 -6.84 -5.03 9.15
N GLY A 61 -6.04 -4.15 9.77
CA GLY A 61 -4.60 -4.06 9.52
C GLY A 61 -3.80 -5.04 10.37
N GLN A 62 -2.46 -4.97 10.26
CA GLN A 62 -1.54 -5.86 10.96
C GLN A 62 -0.97 -5.27 12.26
N GLY A 63 -1.14 -3.96 12.51
CA GLY A 63 -0.61 -3.28 13.70
C GLY A 63 0.91 -3.27 13.81
N LEU A 64 1.62 -3.47 12.70
CA LEU A 64 3.09 -3.52 12.66
C LEU A 64 3.71 -2.12 12.66
N ASP A 65 5.01 -2.06 12.92
CA ASP A 65 5.77 -0.83 12.84
C ASP A 65 6.18 -0.46 11.40
N TYR A 66 6.68 0.77 11.21
CA TYR A 66 7.15 1.24 9.92
C TYR A 66 8.42 0.56 9.44
N ILE A 67 9.26 0.02 10.33
CA ILE A 67 10.46 -0.73 9.96
C ILE A 67 10.03 -2.03 9.29
N SER A 68 9.06 -2.73 9.86
CA SER A 68 8.44 -3.92 9.27
C SER A 68 7.86 -3.64 7.89
N TYR A 69 7.16 -2.52 7.73
CA TYR A 69 6.65 -2.10 6.42
C TYR A 69 7.77 -1.88 5.40
N ILE A 70 8.84 -1.16 5.76
CA ILE A 70 9.96 -0.91 4.84
C ILE A 70 10.72 -2.19 4.51
N ILE A 71 10.87 -3.11 5.45
CA ILE A 71 11.44 -4.44 5.19
C ILE A 71 10.65 -5.17 4.10
N ALA A 72 9.32 -5.14 4.17
CA ALA A 72 8.49 -5.77 3.16
C ALA A 72 8.67 -5.11 1.78
N VAL A 73 8.68 -3.79 1.71
CA VAL A 73 8.95 -3.05 0.46
C VAL A 73 10.32 -3.41 -0.11
N GLU A 74 11.37 -3.44 0.72
CA GLU A 74 12.74 -3.79 0.31
C GLU A 74 12.80 -5.21 -0.29
N GLU A 75 12.21 -6.19 0.39
CA GLU A 75 12.28 -7.58 -0.06
C GLU A 75 11.51 -7.83 -1.36
N ILE A 76 10.37 -7.17 -1.56
CA ILE A 76 9.65 -7.21 -2.84
C ILE A 76 10.46 -6.47 -3.93
N ALA A 77 11.02 -5.29 -3.63
CA ALA A 77 11.77 -4.47 -4.59
C ALA A 77 13.03 -5.16 -5.13
N ARG A 78 13.64 -6.05 -4.35
CA ARG A 78 14.78 -6.89 -4.81
C ARG A 78 14.43 -7.76 -6.02
N VAL A 79 13.16 -8.06 -6.18
CA VAL A 79 12.66 -8.97 -7.22
C VAL A 79 11.94 -8.19 -8.32
N ASP A 80 11.05 -7.28 -7.94
CA ASP A 80 10.28 -6.46 -8.86
C ASP A 80 9.86 -5.11 -8.26
N GLY A 81 10.29 -4.03 -8.93
CA GLY A 81 10.00 -2.66 -8.51
C GLY A 81 8.53 -2.28 -8.63
N SER A 82 7.80 -2.85 -9.58
CA SER A 82 6.37 -2.57 -9.82
C SER A 82 5.50 -3.08 -8.66
N HIS A 83 5.70 -4.33 -8.23
CA HIS A 83 5.00 -4.88 -7.07
C HIS A 83 5.39 -4.16 -5.77
N ALA A 84 6.66 -3.79 -5.61
CA ALA A 84 7.10 -3.00 -4.47
C ALA A 84 6.44 -1.62 -4.44
N ALA A 85 6.35 -0.94 -5.59
CA ALA A 85 5.64 0.33 -5.71
C ALA A 85 4.15 0.18 -5.37
N THR A 86 3.53 -0.93 -5.73
CA THR A 86 2.13 -1.21 -5.42
C THR A 86 1.89 -1.29 -3.91
N ILE A 87 2.71 -2.04 -3.14
CA ILE A 87 2.55 -2.07 -1.68
C ILE A 87 3.00 -0.78 -1.01
N ALA A 88 4.04 -0.12 -1.56
CA ALA A 88 4.52 1.15 -1.03
C ALA A 88 3.45 2.24 -1.19
N ALA A 89 2.92 2.43 -2.38
CA ALA A 89 1.88 3.41 -2.64
C ALA A 89 0.54 3.05 -1.97
N GLY A 90 0.16 1.77 -2.00
CA GLY A 90 -1.06 1.28 -1.36
C GLY A 90 -1.09 1.60 0.13
N ASN A 91 0.00 1.34 0.85
CA ASN A 91 0.09 1.65 2.27
C ASN A 91 0.26 3.17 2.53
N SER A 92 1.22 3.84 1.88
CA SER A 92 1.58 5.21 2.22
C SER A 92 0.63 6.26 1.63
N LEU A 93 0.30 6.15 0.33
CA LEU A 93 -0.50 7.15 -0.38
C LEU A 93 -2.01 6.82 -0.34
N GLY A 94 -2.35 5.54 -0.31
CA GLY A 94 -3.74 5.09 -0.25
C GLY A 94 -4.26 4.99 1.18
N ILE A 95 -3.80 3.99 1.90
CA ILE A 95 -4.28 3.65 3.25
C ILE A 95 -3.89 4.71 4.29
N GLY A 96 -2.67 5.22 4.23
CA GLY A 96 -2.13 6.16 5.22
C GLY A 96 -3.00 7.41 5.43
N PRO A 97 -3.33 8.21 4.39
CA PRO A 97 -4.17 9.38 4.54
C PRO A 97 -5.54 9.05 5.11
N LEU A 98 -6.15 7.94 4.69
CA LEU A 98 -7.43 7.48 5.23
C LEU A 98 -7.30 7.11 6.71
N TYR A 99 -6.25 6.39 7.10
CA TYR A 99 -6.03 5.95 8.47
C TYR A 99 -5.80 7.13 9.43
N TYR A 100 -5.04 8.15 9.01
CA TYR A 100 -4.69 9.27 9.89
C TYR A 100 -5.72 10.39 9.91
N TYR A 101 -6.40 10.66 8.79
CA TYR A 101 -7.17 11.90 8.63
C TYR A 101 -8.67 11.69 8.39
N ALA A 102 -9.10 10.47 8.04
CA ALA A 102 -10.53 10.22 7.80
C ALA A 102 -11.35 10.15 9.10
N SER A 103 -12.66 10.32 8.97
CA SER A 103 -13.60 10.11 10.09
C SER A 103 -13.66 8.62 10.49
N GLU A 104 -14.12 8.34 11.70
CA GLU A 104 -14.30 6.97 12.17
C GLU A 104 -15.24 6.14 11.27
N GLU A 105 -16.29 6.78 10.75
CA GLU A 105 -17.22 6.16 9.82
C GLU A 105 -16.49 5.75 8.53
N GLN A 106 -15.69 6.64 7.95
CA GLN A 106 -14.90 6.37 6.74
C GLN A 106 -13.85 5.27 6.99
N LYS A 107 -13.14 5.32 8.12
CA LYS A 107 -12.16 4.28 8.49
C LYS A 107 -12.80 2.90 8.54
N ARG A 108 -13.93 2.77 9.25
CA ARG A 108 -14.66 1.50 9.38
C ARG A 108 -15.23 1.01 8.05
N LYS A 109 -15.60 1.92 7.16
CA LYS A 109 -16.16 1.58 5.85
C LYS A 109 -15.10 1.08 4.87
N TYR A 110 -13.92 1.70 4.84
CA TYR A 110 -12.95 1.50 3.76
C TYR A 110 -11.71 0.71 4.19
N LEU A 111 -11.16 0.93 5.39
CA LEU A 111 -9.90 0.30 5.80
C LEU A 111 -9.93 -1.22 5.74
N PRO A 112 -10.99 -1.93 6.23
CA PRO A 112 -11.00 -3.38 6.16
C PRO A 112 -10.88 -3.92 4.73
N LYS A 113 -11.53 -3.28 3.77
CA LYS A 113 -11.48 -3.67 2.36
C LYS A 113 -10.14 -3.37 1.70
N LEU A 114 -9.47 -2.30 2.10
CA LEU A 114 -8.15 -1.93 1.62
C LEU A 114 -7.07 -2.83 2.21
N CYS A 115 -7.15 -3.16 3.49
CA CYS A 115 -6.21 -4.05 4.16
C CYS A 115 -6.33 -5.50 3.65
N SER A 116 -7.54 -5.95 3.31
CA SER A 116 -7.79 -7.28 2.74
C SER A 116 -7.49 -7.38 1.23
N GLY A 117 -7.16 -6.27 0.56
CA GLY A 117 -6.96 -6.26 -0.89
C GLY A 117 -8.24 -6.43 -1.73
N GLU A 118 -9.43 -6.41 -1.10
CA GLU A 118 -10.71 -6.37 -1.83
C GLU A 118 -10.82 -5.12 -2.70
N MET A 119 -10.24 -4.02 -2.22
CA MET A 119 -10.14 -2.75 -2.94
C MET A 119 -8.69 -2.27 -2.99
N LEU A 120 -8.32 -1.67 -4.12
CA LEU A 120 -7.12 -0.87 -4.25
C LEU A 120 -7.51 0.61 -4.25
N TRP A 121 -6.62 1.46 -3.75
CA TRP A 121 -6.85 2.89 -3.63
C TRP A 121 -5.80 3.66 -4.43
N GLY A 122 -6.25 4.62 -5.22
CA GLY A 122 -5.39 5.54 -5.94
C GLY A 122 -5.22 6.86 -5.19
N PHE A 123 -4.15 7.59 -5.52
CA PHE A 123 -3.88 8.92 -4.99
C PHE A 123 -3.68 9.90 -6.15
N GLY A 124 -4.54 10.90 -6.25
CA GLY A 124 -4.47 11.97 -7.23
C GLY A 124 -4.26 13.32 -6.53
N LEU A 125 -3.09 13.93 -6.68
CA LEU A 125 -2.75 15.19 -6.04
C LEU A 125 -2.28 16.24 -7.06
N THR A 126 -1.38 15.87 -7.95
CA THR A 126 -0.71 16.81 -8.87
C THR A 126 -1.68 17.37 -9.91
N GLU A 127 -1.65 18.69 -10.07
CA GLU A 127 -2.37 19.42 -11.09
C GLU A 127 -1.38 20.14 -12.04
N PRO A 128 -1.81 20.63 -13.22
CA PRO A 128 -0.91 21.35 -14.14
C PRO A 128 -0.13 22.50 -13.48
N ASN A 129 -0.72 23.18 -12.50
CA ASN A 129 -0.16 24.34 -11.81
C ASN A 129 0.28 24.05 -10.37
N ALA A 130 0.15 22.81 -9.88
CA ALA A 130 0.46 22.45 -8.52
C ALA A 130 1.15 21.07 -8.45
N GLY A 131 2.47 21.08 -8.37
CA GLY A 131 3.31 19.92 -8.16
C GLY A 131 3.89 19.92 -6.74
N SER A 132 5.17 20.35 -6.61
CA SER A 132 5.83 20.46 -5.30
C SER A 132 5.12 21.44 -4.35
N ASP A 133 4.50 22.49 -4.89
CA ASP A 133 3.62 23.37 -4.16
C ASP A 133 2.17 22.83 -4.15
N ALA A 134 1.97 21.73 -3.41
CA ALA A 134 0.65 21.10 -3.30
C ALA A 134 -0.40 21.99 -2.64
N GLY A 135 0.00 23.03 -1.90
CA GLY A 135 -0.91 24.02 -1.33
C GLY A 135 -1.57 24.93 -2.37
N ASN A 136 -1.05 24.95 -3.60
CA ASN A 136 -1.58 25.76 -4.70
C ASN A 136 -2.53 24.97 -5.63
N THR A 137 -3.12 23.88 -5.15
CA THR A 137 -4.15 23.14 -5.90
C THR A 137 -5.37 24.03 -6.15
N GLN A 138 -5.91 23.95 -7.36
CA GLN A 138 -6.99 24.81 -7.85
C GLN A 138 -8.31 24.05 -8.05
N THR A 139 -8.29 22.73 -8.01
CA THR A 139 -9.50 21.91 -8.09
C THR A 139 -10.44 22.26 -6.94
N THR A 140 -11.68 22.53 -7.29
CA THR A 140 -12.75 22.81 -6.33
C THR A 140 -13.79 21.71 -6.38
N ALA A 141 -14.45 21.45 -5.27
CA ALA A 141 -15.59 20.55 -5.20
C ALA A 141 -16.76 21.28 -4.58
N VAL A 142 -17.91 21.23 -5.22
CA VAL A 142 -19.15 21.87 -4.74
C VAL A 142 -20.15 20.78 -4.38
N LEU A 143 -20.77 20.88 -3.20
CA LEU A 143 -21.79 19.94 -2.78
C LEU A 143 -23.11 20.27 -3.51
N ASP A 144 -23.60 19.33 -4.33
CA ASP A 144 -24.89 19.38 -4.99
C ASP A 144 -25.76 18.21 -4.50
N GLY A 145 -26.74 18.52 -3.66
CA GLY A 145 -27.51 17.50 -2.95
C GLY A 145 -26.64 16.66 -2.03
N ASN A 146 -26.39 15.40 -2.37
CA ASN A 146 -25.56 14.44 -1.61
C ASN A 146 -24.27 14.07 -2.35
N GLU A 147 -23.95 14.73 -3.45
CA GLU A 147 -22.79 14.42 -4.28
C GLU A 147 -21.84 15.63 -4.39
N TRP A 148 -20.56 15.37 -4.46
CA TRP A 148 -19.55 16.38 -4.74
C TRP A 148 -19.29 16.44 -6.24
N VAL A 149 -19.40 17.63 -6.82
CA VAL A 149 -19.19 17.92 -8.24
C VAL A 149 -18.01 18.85 -8.44
#